data_58d99a8779679d55326d2ce201460b3c
#
_entry.id   58d99a8779679d55326d2ce201460b3c
#
_cell.length_a   1.000
_cell.length_b   1.000
_cell.length_c   1.000
_cell.angle_alpha   90.00
_cell.angle_beta   90.00
_cell.angle_gamma   90.00
#
_symmetry.space_group_name_H-M   'P 1'
#
loop_
_entity.id
_entity.type
_entity.pdbx_description
1 polymer ?
#
loop_
_entity_poly.entity_id
_entity_poly.type
_entity_poly.pdbx_seq_one_letter_code
_entity_poly.pdbx_strand_id
1 'polypeptide(L)'
;MKLKITTAQKIIITLLVLACSVAGFMLKLPVMFRHHDKEMHAAFYFVAAAFFTLLFAGKNFWIHGFIVAALATFGVVIEYAQEYSNSLMRHRIHGRFDPEDVKYTVMGLLAFSAIWVAYLLGAWLFQAQPKSSEADSDQ
;
A
#
# COMPACT_ATOMS: atom_id res chain seq x y z
N MET A 1 18.80 18.02 -6.31
CA MET A 1 18.78 17.12 -7.48
C MET A 1 17.46 16.34 -7.45
N LYS A 2 16.50 16.63 -8.34
CA LYS A 2 15.25 15.84 -8.43
C LYS A 2 15.55 14.57 -9.21
N LEU A 3 15.69 13.45 -8.55
CA LEU A 3 15.80 12.14 -9.18
C LEU A 3 14.53 11.88 -10.01
N LYS A 4 14.62 12.04 -11.33
CA LYS A 4 13.53 11.67 -12.24
C LYS A 4 13.60 10.17 -12.46
N ILE A 5 12.76 9.42 -11.74
CA ILE A 5 12.61 7.98 -11.92
C ILE A 5 11.93 7.74 -13.28
N THR A 6 12.58 7.01 -14.17
CA THR A 6 12.03 6.65 -15.47
C THR A 6 10.94 5.61 -15.36
N THR A 7 10.08 5.48 -16.38
CA THR A 7 9.02 4.44 -16.40
C THR A 7 9.61 3.04 -16.29
N ALA A 8 10.72 2.76 -16.95
CA ALA A 8 11.41 1.47 -16.86
C ALA A 8 11.88 1.17 -15.41
N GLN A 9 12.46 2.17 -14.72
CA GLN A 9 12.84 2.02 -13.33
C GLN A 9 11.65 1.77 -12.43
N LYS A 10 10.53 2.45 -12.64
CA LYS A 10 9.29 2.21 -11.88
C LYS A 10 8.81 0.76 -12.04
N ILE A 11 8.82 0.24 -13.27
CA ILE A 11 8.42 -1.15 -13.56
C ILE A 11 9.35 -2.13 -12.84
N ILE A 12 10.67 -1.95 -12.97
CA ILE A 12 11.65 -2.83 -12.31
C ILE A 12 11.47 -2.83 -10.80
N ILE A 13 11.34 -1.65 -10.18
CA ILE A 13 11.10 -1.52 -8.73
C ILE A 13 9.81 -2.23 -8.33
N THR A 14 8.73 -2.05 -9.10
CA THR A 14 7.44 -2.71 -8.84
C THR A 14 7.59 -4.23 -8.88
N LEU A 15 8.25 -4.78 -9.91
CA LEU A 15 8.45 -6.23 -10.03
C LEU A 15 9.29 -6.78 -8.88
N LEU A 16 10.35 -6.07 -8.47
CA LEU A 16 11.18 -6.46 -7.33
C LEU A 16 10.38 -6.44 -6.02
N VAL A 17 9.61 -5.38 -5.78
CA VAL A 17 8.77 -5.28 -4.56
C VAL A 17 7.73 -6.39 -4.53
N LEU A 18 7.06 -6.67 -5.65
CA LEU A 18 6.08 -7.77 -5.74
C LEU A 18 6.74 -9.13 -5.51
N ALA A 19 7.88 -9.40 -6.12
CA ALA A 19 8.62 -10.66 -5.92
C ALA A 19 9.05 -10.83 -4.45
N CYS A 20 9.59 -9.78 -3.83
CA CYS A 20 9.96 -9.80 -2.41
C CYS A 20 8.73 -9.99 -1.51
N SER A 21 7.58 -9.37 -1.86
CA SER A 21 6.34 -9.51 -1.11
C SER A 21 5.81 -10.94 -1.16
N VAL A 22 5.74 -11.53 -2.36
CA VAL A 22 5.33 -12.94 -2.52
C VAL A 22 6.27 -13.85 -1.74
N ALA A 23 7.58 -13.68 -1.87
CA ALA A 23 8.55 -14.47 -1.13
C ALA A 23 8.37 -14.31 0.39
N GLY A 24 8.17 -13.08 0.87
CA GLY A 24 7.94 -12.79 2.29
C GLY A 24 6.69 -13.47 2.86
N PHE A 25 5.57 -13.42 2.12
CA PHE A 25 4.32 -14.07 2.53
C PHE A 25 4.38 -15.60 2.43
N MET A 26 5.21 -16.16 1.53
CA MET A 26 5.39 -17.60 1.40
C MET A 26 6.39 -18.18 2.43
N LEU A 27 7.13 -17.35 3.13
CA LEU A 27 8.04 -17.81 4.18
C LEU A 27 7.24 -18.12 5.47
N LYS A 28 7.63 -19.21 6.14
CA LYS A 28 7.07 -19.55 7.45
C LYS A 28 7.55 -18.55 8.49
N LEU A 29 6.62 -17.81 9.09
CA LEU A 29 6.94 -16.87 10.14
C LEU A 29 7.43 -17.59 11.42
N PRO A 30 8.47 -17.07 12.11
CA PRO A 30 8.84 -17.51 13.45
C PRO A 30 7.65 -17.41 14.43
N VAL A 31 7.65 -18.30 15.42
CA VAL A 31 6.52 -18.43 16.39
C VAL A 31 6.17 -17.10 17.07
N MET A 32 7.18 -16.22 17.32
CA MET A 32 6.97 -14.94 17.97
C MET A 32 6.17 -13.94 17.13
N PHE A 33 6.09 -14.11 15.80
CA PHE A 33 5.32 -13.23 14.90
C PHE A 33 3.90 -13.73 14.62
N ARG A 34 3.58 -15.00 14.96
CA ARG A 34 2.25 -15.58 14.70
C ARG A 34 1.10 -14.87 15.42
N HIS A 35 1.38 -14.22 16.56
CA HIS A 35 0.38 -13.47 17.31
C HIS A 35 0.10 -12.09 16.72
N HIS A 36 0.97 -11.58 15.84
CA HIS A 36 0.90 -10.26 15.21
C HIS A 36 0.69 -10.34 13.69
N ASP A 37 0.27 -11.49 13.19
CA ASP A 37 0.10 -11.73 11.75
C ASP A 37 -0.85 -10.71 11.13
N LYS A 38 -1.98 -10.46 11.76
CA LYS A 38 -3.01 -9.51 11.32
C LYS A 38 -2.51 -8.08 11.28
N GLU A 39 -1.84 -7.63 12.34
CA GLU A 39 -1.23 -6.30 12.41
C GLU A 39 -0.14 -6.15 11.34
N MET A 40 0.59 -7.21 11.06
CA MET A 40 1.60 -7.23 9.98
C MET A 40 0.96 -7.08 8.60
N HIS A 41 -0.18 -7.73 8.34
CA HIS A 41 -0.96 -7.51 7.12
C HIS A 41 -1.37 -6.04 7.00
N ALA A 42 -1.98 -5.46 8.02
CA ALA A 42 -2.39 -4.06 8.01
C ALA A 42 -1.20 -3.11 7.76
N ALA A 43 -0.09 -3.31 8.47
CA ALA A 43 1.11 -2.48 8.33
C ALA A 43 1.74 -2.62 6.95
N PHE A 44 1.86 -3.85 6.42
CA PHE A 44 2.41 -4.10 5.10
C PHE A 44 1.58 -3.40 4.01
N TYR A 45 0.26 -3.57 4.01
CA TYR A 45 -0.60 -2.98 2.98
C TYR A 45 -0.73 -1.46 3.12
N PHE A 46 -0.62 -0.92 4.32
CA PHE A 46 -0.50 0.52 4.54
C PHE A 46 0.76 1.07 3.85
N VAL A 47 1.93 0.45 4.10
CA VAL A 47 3.20 0.87 3.51
C VAL A 47 3.22 0.65 1.99
N ALA A 48 2.67 -0.46 1.51
CA ALA A 48 2.54 -0.75 0.07
C ALA A 48 1.66 0.30 -0.64
N ALA A 49 0.51 0.66 -0.04
CA ALA A 49 -0.36 1.71 -0.58
C ALA A 49 0.36 3.06 -0.63
N ALA A 50 1.10 3.42 0.43
CA ALA A 50 1.91 4.64 0.45
C ALA A 50 2.97 4.62 -0.67
N PHE A 51 3.72 3.54 -0.77
CA PHE A 51 4.79 3.39 -1.75
C PHE A 51 4.27 3.51 -3.19
N PHE A 52 3.25 2.72 -3.57
CA PHE A 52 2.74 2.74 -4.92
C PHE A 52 1.99 4.04 -5.26
N THR A 53 1.28 4.63 -4.30
CA THR A 53 0.61 5.93 -4.50
C THR A 53 1.65 7.04 -4.75
N LEU A 54 2.74 7.09 -3.98
CA LEU A 54 3.80 8.07 -4.20
C LEU A 54 4.55 7.84 -5.52
N LEU A 55 4.72 6.57 -5.92
CA LEU A 55 5.44 6.20 -7.14
C LEU A 55 4.64 6.50 -8.41
N PHE A 56 3.32 6.26 -8.40
CA PHE A 56 2.48 6.29 -9.60
C PHE A 56 1.36 7.31 -9.58
N ALA A 57 0.66 7.48 -8.46
CA ALA A 57 -0.55 8.29 -8.41
C ALA A 57 -0.26 9.78 -8.21
N GLY A 58 0.74 10.13 -7.39
CA GLY A 58 0.95 11.51 -6.99
C GLY A 58 -0.32 12.09 -6.35
N LYS A 59 -1.05 12.97 -7.08
CA LYS A 59 -2.33 13.56 -6.64
C LYS A 59 -3.53 13.00 -7.42
N ASN A 60 -3.34 11.99 -8.29
CA ASN A 60 -4.40 11.44 -9.13
C ASN A 60 -5.25 10.43 -8.36
N PHE A 61 -6.51 10.81 -8.08
CA PHE A 61 -7.46 10.00 -7.32
C PHE A 61 -7.81 8.67 -8.00
N TRP A 62 -7.93 8.65 -9.33
CA TRP A 62 -8.27 7.43 -10.08
C TRP A 62 -7.15 6.40 -10.05
N ILE A 63 -5.89 6.87 -10.21
CA ILE A 63 -4.74 5.99 -10.12
C ILE A 63 -4.58 5.45 -8.70
N HIS A 64 -4.80 6.28 -7.66
CA HIS A 64 -4.82 5.82 -6.27
C HIS A 64 -5.89 4.73 -6.05
N GLY A 65 -7.12 4.95 -6.51
CA GLY A 65 -8.20 3.97 -6.39
C GLY A 65 -7.86 2.65 -7.09
N PHE A 66 -7.25 2.69 -8.27
CA PHE A 66 -6.76 1.50 -8.96
C PHE A 66 -5.68 0.75 -8.16
N ILE A 67 -4.72 1.49 -7.56
CA ILE A 67 -3.66 0.91 -6.72
C ILE A 67 -4.28 0.19 -5.51
N VAL A 68 -5.23 0.83 -4.82
CA VAL A 68 -5.93 0.25 -3.66
C VAL A 68 -6.66 -1.03 -4.05
N ALA A 69 -7.41 -1.01 -5.17
CA ALA A 69 -8.12 -2.19 -5.68
C ALA A 69 -7.15 -3.32 -6.05
N ALA A 70 -6.03 -3.00 -6.72
CA ALA A 70 -5.01 -3.99 -7.11
C ALA A 70 -4.35 -4.62 -5.87
N LEU A 71 -4.00 -3.82 -4.85
CA LEU A 71 -3.41 -4.32 -3.61
C LEU A 71 -4.40 -5.14 -2.78
N ALA A 72 -5.69 -4.77 -2.73
CA ALA A 72 -6.72 -5.57 -2.08
C ALA A 72 -6.88 -6.95 -2.76
N THR A 73 -6.91 -6.95 -4.09
CA THR A 73 -6.93 -8.20 -4.88
C THR A 73 -5.69 -9.04 -4.63
N PHE A 74 -4.51 -8.41 -4.61
CA PHE A 74 -3.25 -9.09 -4.29
C PHE A 74 -3.30 -9.75 -2.91
N GLY A 75 -3.87 -9.07 -1.89
CA GLY A 75 -4.06 -9.64 -0.55
C GLY A 75 -4.90 -10.92 -0.56
N VAL A 76 -6.04 -10.89 -1.24
CA VAL A 76 -6.89 -12.09 -1.39
C VAL A 76 -6.16 -13.22 -2.13
N VAL A 77 -5.44 -12.89 -3.20
CA VAL A 77 -4.66 -13.89 -3.99
C VAL A 77 -3.56 -14.52 -3.12
N ILE A 78 -2.88 -13.74 -2.30
CA ILE A 78 -1.84 -14.25 -1.38
C ILE A 78 -2.43 -15.23 -0.37
N GLU A 79 -3.59 -14.92 0.22
CA GLU A 79 -4.27 -15.84 1.15
C GLU A 79 -4.61 -17.18 0.50
N TYR A 80 -5.17 -17.16 -0.72
CA TYR A 80 -5.42 -18.40 -1.48
C TYR A 80 -4.13 -19.13 -1.84
N ALA A 81 -3.07 -18.41 -2.20
CA ALA A 81 -1.78 -19.01 -2.53
C ALA A 81 -1.15 -19.69 -1.32
N GLN A 82 -1.27 -19.11 -0.13
CA GLN A 82 -0.81 -19.69 1.13
C GLN A 82 -1.57 -20.99 1.45
N GLU A 83 -2.90 -20.99 1.33
CA GLU A 83 -3.69 -22.20 1.53
C GLU A 83 -3.34 -23.28 0.50
N TYR A 84 -3.25 -22.90 -0.79
CA TYR A 84 -2.91 -23.83 -1.86
C TYR A 84 -1.49 -24.41 -1.72
N SER A 85 -0.53 -23.63 -1.23
CA SER A 85 0.83 -24.11 -1.00
C SER A 85 0.90 -25.29 -0.03
N ASN A 86 -0.04 -25.37 0.92
CA ASN A 86 -0.14 -26.50 1.85
C ASN A 86 -0.45 -27.83 1.15
N SER A 87 -1.14 -27.80 -0.01
CA SER A 87 -1.45 -29.01 -0.79
C SER A 87 -0.22 -29.57 -1.52
N LEU A 88 0.77 -28.71 -1.78
CA LEU A 88 2.01 -29.07 -2.48
C LEU A 88 3.12 -29.53 -1.52
N MET A 89 3.00 -29.23 -0.22
CA MET A 89 4.01 -29.53 0.79
C MET A 89 3.60 -30.76 1.62
N ARG A 90 4.61 -31.59 2.02
CA ARG A 90 4.37 -32.76 2.90
C ARG A 90 3.86 -32.37 4.28
N HIS A 91 4.14 -31.14 4.73
CA HIS A 91 3.71 -30.60 6.01
C HIS A 91 3.03 -29.25 5.81
N ARG A 92 1.97 -29.01 6.57
CA ARG A 92 1.26 -27.73 6.59
C ARG A 92 2.19 -26.63 7.10
N ILE A 93 2.49 -25.64 6.23
CA ILE A 93 3.37 -24.50 6.54
C ILE A 93 2.54 -23.27 6.90
N HIS A 94 1.44 -23.03 6.20
CA HIS A 94 0.53 -21.90 6.37
C HIS A 94 -0.81 -22.31 6.99
N GLY A 95 -1.58 -21.32 7.45
CA GLY A 95 -2.97 -21.50 7.86
C GLY A 95 -3.88 -21.90 6.70
N ARG A 96 -5.17 -21.99 6.97
CA ARG A 96 -6.22 -21.93 5.95
C ARG A 96 -6.42 -20.47 5.59
N PHE A 97 -7.11 -20.22 4.45
CA PHE A 97 -7.61 -18.90 4.12
C PHE A 97 -8.28 -18.26 5.33
N ASP A 98 -7.77 -17.11 5.75
CA ASP A 98 -8.30 -16.35 6.89
C ASP A 98 -8.97 -15.05 6.40
N PRO A 99 -10.31 -14.96 6.48
CA PRO A 99 -11.01 -13.72 6.12
C PRO A 99 -10.60 -12.51 6.98
N GLU A 100 -10.07 -12.76 8.19
CA GLU A 100 -9.58 -11.67 9.04
C GLU A 100 -8.30 -11.04 8.49
N ASP A 101 -7.39 -11.82 7.90
CA ASP A 101 -6.18 -11.29 7.27
C ASP A 101 -6.53 -10.38 6.08
N VAL A 102 -7.55 -10.76 5.30
CA VAL A 102 -8.11 -9.90 4.25
C VAL A 102 -8.72 -8.63 4.84
N LYS A 103 -9.43 -8.72 5.95
CA LYS A 103 -9.99 -7.56 6.65
C LYS A 103 -8.88 -6.59 7.09
N TYR A 104 -7.81 -7.09 7.70
CA TYR A 104 -6.68 -6.27 8.12
C TYR A 104 -5.91 -5.69 6.93
N THR A 105 -5.80 -6.41 5.82
CA THR A 105 -5.32 -5.88 4.54
C THR A 105 -6.13 -4.64 4.13
N VAL A 106 -7.45 -4.76 4.09
CA VAL A 106 -8.34 -3.64 3.73
C VAL A 106 -8.22 -2.49 4.73
N MET A 107 -8.12 -2.77 6.03
CA MET A 107 -7.93 -1.74 7.05
C MET A 107 -6.64 -0.94 6.83
N GLY A 108 -5.52 -1.60 6.50
CA GLY A 108 -4.26 -0.93 6.18
C GLY A 108 -4.38 -0.02 4.96
N LEU A 109 -5.03 -0.50 3.90
CA LEU A 109 -5.29 0.27 2.68
C LEU A 109 -6.16 1.49 2.94
N LEU A 110 -7.25 1.33 3.70
CA LEU A 110 -8.16 2.42 4.04
C LEU A 110 -7.52 3.45 4.97
N ALA A 111 -6.72 3.02 5.94
CA ALA A 111 -6.00 3.91 6.84
C ALA A 111 -5.06 4.84 6.06
N PHE A 112 -4.26 4.30 5.13
CA PHE A 112 -3.43 5.13 4.26
C PHE A 112 -4.26 6.03 3.36
N SER A 113 -5.32 5.52 2.74
CA SER A 113 -6.19 6.29 1.84
C SER A 113 -6.82 7.50 2.56
N ALA A 114 -7.25 7.32 3.81
CA ALA A 114 -7.80 8.41 4.62
C ALA A 114 -6.76 9.51 4.87
N ILE A 115 -5.52 9.15 5.22
CA ILE A 115 -4.42 10.10 5.43
C ILE A 115 -4.10 10.84 4.12
N TRP A 116 -4.02 10.11 3.00
CA TRP A 116 -3.72 10.70 1.70
C TRP A 116 -4.81 11.67 1.23
N VAL A 117 -6.10 11.33 1.40
CA VAL A 117 -7.23 12.22 1.10
C VAL A 117 -7.19 13.47 1.99
N ALA A 118 -6.94 13.30 3.30
CA ALA A 118 -6.81 14.42 4.22
C ALA A 118 -5.66 15.37 3.81
N TYR A 119 -4.53 14.80 3.36
CA TYR A 119 -3.42 15.58 2.80
C TYR A 119 -3.84 16.36 1.55
N LEU A 120 -4.58 15.74 0.61
CA LEU A 120 -5.05 16.43 -0.60
C LEU A 120 -6.02 17.56 -0.28
N LEU A 121 -6.95 17.33 0.64
CA LEU A 121 -7.91 18.36 1.09
C LEU A 121 -7.19 19.53 1.77
N GLY A 122 -6.24 19.24 2.67
CA GLY A 122 -5.42 20.26 3.28
C GLY A 122 -4.65 21.08 2.25
N ALA A 123 -3.97 20.42 1.31
CA ALA A 123 -3.23 21.10 0.26
C ALA A 123 -4.13 21.98 -0.62
N TRP A 124 -5.36 21.54 -0.91
CA TRP A 124 -6.35 22.33 -1.65
C TRP A 124 -6.81 23.57 -0.87
N LEU A 125 -7.13 23.41 0.42
CA LEU A 125 -7.56 24.52 1.28
C LEU A 125 -6.47 25.59 1.43
N PHE A 126 -5.21 25.19 1.61
CA PHE A 126 -4.10 26.15 1.74
C PHE A 126 -3.76 26.85 0.42
N GLN A 127 -3.99 26.22 -0.72
CA GLN A 127 -3.79 26.85 -2.03
C GLN A 127 -4.95 27.79 -2.41
N ALA A 128 -6.14 27.61 -1.83
CA ALA A 128 -7.31 28.44 -2.08
C ALA A 128 -7.32 29.76 -1.28
N GLN A 129 -6.35 29.98 -0.36
CA GLN A 129 -6.24 31.27 0.31
C GLN A 129 -5.67 32.31 -0.67
N PRO A 130 -6.41 33.41 -0.98
CA PRO A 130 -5.89 34.48 -1.81
C PRO A 130 -4.69 35.11 -1.10
N LYS A 131 -3.60 35.38 -1.85
CA LYS A 131 -2.53 36.27 -1.40
C LYS A 131 -3.15 37.64 -1.12
N SER A 132 -3.51 37.89 0.13
CA SER A 132 -3.97 39.23 0.54
C SER A 132 -2.79 40.18 0.46
N SER A 133 -2.87 41.08 -0.53
CA SER A 133 -2.34 42.43 -0.60
C SER A 133 -0.93 42.70 -0.07
N GLU A 134 0.04 42.54 -0.96
CA GLU A 134 1.20 43.45 -1.03
C GLU A 134 0.92 44.58 -2.05
N ALA A 135 -0.21 45.22 -1.95
CA ALA A 135 -0.58 46.36 -2.83
C ALA A 135 -1.18 47.48 -2.02
N ASP A 136 -0.46 47.92 -0.97
CA ASP A 136 -0.81 49.23 -0.33
C ASP A 136 0.38 49.77 0.47
N SER A 137 1.52 49.97 -0.18
CA SER A 137 2.64 50.71 0.42
C SER A 137 3.40 51.61 -0.59
N ASP A 138 2.75 52.03 -1.67
CA ASP A 138 3.29 53.10 -2.52
C ASP A 138 2.19 54.19 -2.77
N GLN A 139 1.89 54.95 -1.72
CA GLN A 139 1.33 56.29 -1.83
C GLN A 139 1.99 57.25 -0.85
#